data_36a021aba55c5ffd9efae1c02b7cb531
#
_entry.id   36a021aba55c5ffd9efae1c02b7cb531
#
_cell.length_a   1.000
_cell.length_b   1.000
_cell.length_c   1.000
_cell.angle_alpha   90.00
_cell.angle_beta   90.00
_cell.angle_gamma   90.00
#
_symmetry.space_group_name_H-M   'P 1'
#
loop_
_entity.id
_entity.type
_entity.pdbx_description
1 polymer ?
#
loop_
_entity_poly.entity_id
_entity_poly.type
_entity_poly.pdbx_seq_one_letter_code
_entity_poly.pdbx_strand_id
1 'polypeptide(L)'
;MERPDFFEFKNGEKAKLPFSSEEYNKRVNKLRSVMDTNNLDMVILTSMHNIAYYTGFIYCSFGRPYGCVVTKDKIVTISANIDASQPWRRSHCNNVIYTDWKRDNFLRAIVSIIGRDDPPKTIGIENDHVTLDIKEKLNSIFSIAIFKDISKHLMKQRMIKSDEEISIIKNGARIADLGAEEIVKHIKPGQSELEIAIAGRDKMEREIAKSYPDAEYMDTW
;
A
#
# COMPACT_ATOMS: atom_id res chain seq x y z
N MET A 1 -20.69 6.70 25.73
CA MET A 1 -19.47 7.15 25.05
C MET A 1 -19.71 6.96 23.55
N GLU A 2 -19.68 8.05 22.77
CA GLU A 2 -19.87 7.96 21.33
C GLU A 2 -18.63 7.34 20.68
N ARG A 3 -18.82 6.39 19.79
CA ARG A 3 -17.70 5.73 19.10
C ARG A 3 -17.23 6.62 17.97
N PRO A 4 -15.91 6.88 17.83
CA PRO A 4 -15.42 7.72 16.75
C PRO A 4 -15.65 7.07 15.37
N ASP A 5 -15.91 7.90 14.35
CA ASP A 5 -15.99 7.42 12.96
C ASP A 5 -14.62 7.05 12.40
N PHE A 6 -13.58 7.76 12.85
CA PHE A 6 -12.17 7.57 12.50
C PHE A 6 -11.27 8.17 13.59
N PHE A 7 -10.00 7.78 13.61
CA PHE A 7 -8.98 8.33 14.52
C PHE A 7 -7.57 8.12 13.97
N GLU A 8 -6.62 8.97 14.36
CA GLU A 8 -5.20 8.72 14.12
C GLU A 8 -4.72 7.58 15.00
N PHE A 9 -3.97 6.64 14.39
CA PHE A 9 -3.39 5.52 15.11
C PHE A 9 -1.87 5.64 15.11
N LYS A 10 -1.29 5.69 16.32
CA LYS A 10 0.15 5.68 16.57
C LYS A 10 0.39 4.81 17.79
N ASN A 11 0.92 3.61 17.59
CA ASN A 11 1.16 2.68 18.70
C ASN A 11 2.43 1.86 18.48
N GLY A 12 3.37 2.01 19.40
CA GLY A 12 4.65 1.32 19.37
C GLY A 12 5.61 1.81 18.29
N GLU A 13 6.65 1.04 18.07
CA GLU A 13 7.69 1.32 17.07
C GLU A 13 7.28 0.83 15.69
N LYS A 14 7.76 1.50 14.66
CA LYS A 14 7.60 1.05 13.28
C LYS A 14 8.53 -0.13 12.98
N ALA A 15 8.04 -1.07 12.21
CA ALA A 15 8.85 -2.16 11.66
C ALA A 15 9.90 -1.61 10.69
N LYS A 16 11.00 -2.34 10.53
CA LYS A 16 11.97 -2.07 9.48
C LYS A 16 11.33 -2.33 8.12
N LEU A 17 11.27 -1.31 7.29
CA LEU A 17 10.72 -1.42 5.95
C LEU A 17 11.78 -1.93 4.95
N PRO A 18 11.35 -2.50 3.80
CA PRO A 18 12.27 -3.06 2.81
C PRO A 18 13.14 -2.00 2.11
N PHE A 19 12.70 -0.74 2.08
CA PHE A 19 13.43 0.37 1.46
C PHE A 19 13.77 1.43 2.49
N SER A 20 14.80 2.23 2.18
CA SER A 20 15.19 3.38 3.00
C SER A 20 14.12 4.46 3.05
N SER A 21 14.16 5.29 4.09
CA SER A 21 13.30 6.48 4.19
C SER A 21 13.54 7.45 3.03
N GLU A 22 14.78 7.54 2.55
CA GLU A 22 15.19 8.35 1.41
C GLU A 22 14.51 7.86 0.12
N GLU A 23 14.43 6.55 -0.10
CA GLU A 23 13.76 5.98 -1.26
C GLU A 23 12.26 6.27 -1.23
N TYR A 24 11.58 6.10 -0.09
CA TYR A 24 10.16 6.46 0.03
C TYR A 24 9.92 7.95 -0.18
N ASN A 25 10.74 8.81 0.40
CA ASN A 25 10.66 10.25 0.20
C ASN A 25 10.87 10.65 -1.27
N LYS A 26 11.82 10.02 -1.96
CA LYS A 26 12.06 10.24 -3.39
C LYS A 26 10.85 9.87 -4.24
N ARG A 27 10.17 8.75 -3.93
CA ARG A 27 8.94 8.31 -4.61
C ARG A 27 7.81 9.32 -4.40
N VAL A 28 7.59 9.74 -3.15
CA VAL A 28 6.55 10.73 -2.81
C VAL A 28 6.83 12.07 -3.47
N ASN A 29 8.08 12.53 -3.50
CA ASN A 29 8.47 13.79 -4.15
C ASN A 29 8.26 13.73 -5.67
N LYS A 30 8.52 12.59 -6.32
CA LYS A 30 8.18 12.40 -7.74
C LYS A 30 6.66 12.48 -7.96
N LEU A 31 5.83 11.93 -7.04
CA LEU A 31 4.39 12.07 -7.13
C LEU A 31 3.96 13.53 -6.96
N ARG A 32 4.55 14.24 -6.00
CA ARG A 32 4.28 15.68 -5.81
C ARG A 32 4.67 16.51 -7.03
N SER A 33 5.74 16.18 -7.73
CA SER A 33 6.08 16.81 -9.01
C SER A 33 5.01 16.56 -10.10
N VAL A 34 4.40 15.37 -10.11
CA VAL A 34 3.23 15.09 -10.97
C VAL A 34 2.04 15.93 -10.55
N MET A 35 1.82 16.07 -9.23
CA MET A 35 0.74 16.93 -8.71
C MET A 35 0.92 18.38 -9.16
N ASP A 36 2.12 18.94 -9.02
CA ASP A 36 2.41 20.31 -9.44
C ASP A 36 2.21 20.50 -10.95
N THR A 37 2.73 19.60 -11.77
CA THR A 37 2.60 19.65 -13.23
C THR A 37 1.15 19.58 -13.70
N ASN A 38 0.30 18.85 -12.98
CA ASN A 38 -1.12 18.65 -13.32
C ASN A 38 -2.06 19.55 -12.51
N ASN A 39 -1.53 20.48 -11.70
CA ASN A 39 -2.30 21.34 -10.80
C ASN A 39 -3.25 20.51 -9.93
N LEU A 40 -2.73 19.52 -9.22
CA LEU A 40 -3.49 18.70 -8.28
C LEU A 40 -3.27 19.19 -6.85
N ASP A 41 -4.35 19.40 -6.12
CA ASP A 41 -4.30 19.75 -4.70
C ASP A 41 -4.06 18.50 -3.83
N MET A 42 -4.58 17.36 -4.30
CA MET A 42 -4.56 16.10 -3.58
C MET A 42 -4.54 14.92 -4.54
N VAL A 43 -4.01 13.80 -4.08
CA VAL A 43 -4.11 12.48 -4.73
C VAL A 43 -4.73 11.49 -3.75
N ILE A 44 -5.68 10.69 -4.22
CA ILE A 44 -6.25 9.55 -3.50
C ILE A 44 -5.82 8.27 -4.21
N LEU A 45 -5.04 7.46 -3.52
CA LEU A 45 -4.62 6.14 -3.99
C LEU A 45 -5.49 5.07 -3.33
N THR A 46 -5.93 4.10 -4.11
CA THR A 46 -6.77 2.98 -3.65
C THR A 46 -6.19 1.63 -4.04
N SER A 47 -5.31 1.57 -5.05
CA SER A 47 -4.69 0.31 -5.47
C SER A 47 -3.61 -0.14 -4.48
N MET A 48 -3.60 -1.42 -4.17
CA MET A 48 -2.60 -2.05 -3.31
C MET A 48 -1.17 -1.75 -3.80
N HIS A 49 -0.94 -1.82 -5.09
CA HIS A 49 0.38 -1.61 -5.68
C HIS A 49 0.92 -0.21 -5.45
N ASN A 50 0.07 0.82 -5.64
CA ASN A 50 0.50 2.20 -5.45
C ASN A 50 0.59 2.55 -3.97
N ILE A 51 -0.33 2.09 -3.12
CA ILE A 51 -0.22 2.27 -1.67
C ILE A 51 1.09 1.67 -1.16
N ALA A 52 1.40 0.42 -1.51
CA ALA A 52 2.65 -0.24 -1.13
C ALA A 52 3.89 0.51 -1.66
N TYR A 53 3.86 0.97 -2.91
CA TYR A 53 4.98 1.67 -3.53
C TYR A 53 5.35 2.97 -2.80
N TYR A 54 4.35 3.77 -2.41
CA TYR A 54 4.59 5.06 -1.76
C TYR A 54 4.72 4.98 -0.25
N THR A 55 4.18 3.95 0.39
CA THR A 55 4.09 3.89 1.85
C THR A 55 4.82 2.71 2.50
N GLY A 56 5.08 1.65 1.76
CA GLY A 56 5.59 0.37 2.27
C GLY A 56 4.48 -0.56 2.79
N PHE A 57 3.27 -0.06 2.97
CA PHE A 57 2.17 -0.86 3.49
C PHE A 57 1.56 -1.76 2.41
N ILE A 58 1.73 -3.06 2.56
CA ILE A 58 1.06 -4.09 1.76
C ILE A 58 -0.16 -4.54 2.55
N TYR A 59 -1.33 -4.46 1.93
CA TYR A 59 -2.58 -4.92 2.53
C TYR A 59 -3.27 -5.96 1.63
N CYS A 60 -4.16 -6.73 2.23
CA CYS A 60 -5.01 -7.65 1.52
C CYS A 60 -6.44 -7.13 1.50
N SER A 61 -7.03 -6.96 0.32
CA SER A 61 -8.37 -6.40 0.18
C SER A 61 -9.42 -7.50 0.30
N PHE A 62 -10.00 -7.65 1.49
CA PHE A 62 -11.13 -8.54 1.75
C PHE A 62 -12.44 -7.76 1.97
N GLY A 63 -12.85 -6.97 0.98
CA GLY A 63 -14.12 -6.27 1.01
C GLY A 63 -14.16 -4.99 1.84
N ARG A 64 -13.03 -4.54 2.43
CA ARG A 64 -12.90 -3.25 3.10
C ARG A 64 -12.05 -2.30 2.27
N PRO A 65 -12.46 -1.03 2.13
CA PRO A 65 -11.67 -0.06 1.38
C PRO A 65 -10.42 0.33 2.17
N TYR A 66 -9.31 0.46 1.43
CA TYR A 66 -8.06 1.03 1.89
C TYR A 66 -7.69 2.19 0.99
N GLY A 67 -6.92 3.12 1.51
CA GLY A 67 -6.49 4.26 0.74
C GLY A 67 -5.20 4.87 1.24
N CYS A 68 -4.67 5.76 0.43
CA CYS A 68 -3.61 6.67 0.83
C CYS A 68 -3.93 8.04 0.25
N VAL A 69 -3.89 9.06 1.09
CA VAL A 69 -4.03 10.45 0.68
C VAL A 69 -2.66 11.10 0.65
N VAL A 70 -2.34 11.74 -0.47
CA VAL A 70 -1.13 12.52 -0.64
C VAL A 70 -1.51 13.96 -0.94
N THR A 71 -0.97 14.88 -0.15
CA THR A 71 -1.05 16.33 -0.35
C THR A 71 0.36 16.90 -0.55
N LYS A 72 0.48 18.21 -0.71
CA LYS A 72 1.77 18.88 -0.85
C LYS A 72 2.70 18.63 0.35
N ASP A 73 2.13 18.50 1.54
CA ASP A 73 2.85 18.38 2.81
C ASP A 73 2.67 17.02 3.53
N LYS A 74 1.62 16.27 3.22
CA LYS A 74 1.26 15.04 3.95
C LYS A 74 1.21 13.82 3.04
N ILE A 75 1.44 12.67 3.63
CA ILE A 75 1.09 11.35 3.12
C ILE A 75 0.52 10.53 4.28
N VAL A 76 -0.68 10.01 4.10
CA VAL A 76 -1.42 9.32 5.17
C VAL A 76 -2.13 8.10 4.60
N THR A 77 -1.89 6.93 5.17
CA THR A 77 -2.67 5.72 4.85
C THR A 77 -4.00 5.73 5.60
N ILE A 78 -5.00 5.15 4.98
CA ILE A 78 -6.33 4.98 5.56
C ILE A 78 -6.67 3.50 5.55
N SER A 79 -7.00 2.96 6.71
CA SER A 79 -7.25 1.53 6.90
C SER A 79 -8.45 1.25 7.80
N ALA A 80 -8.99 0.03 7.71
CA ALA A 80 -10.06 -0.41 8.57
C ALA A 80 -9.55 -0.68 10.00
N ASN A 81 -10.41 -0.48 10.99
CA ASN A 81 -10.09 -0.70 12.41
C ASN A 81 -9.69 -2.15 12.73
N ILE A 82 -10.16 -3.12 11.96
CA ILE A 82 -9.76 -4.54 12.15
C ILE A 82 -8.26 -4.75 11.95
N ASP A 83 -7.61 -3.92 11.12
CA ASP A 83 -6.18 -3.99 10.83
C ASP A 83 -5.38 -2.95 11.64
N ALA A 84 -6.00 -2.38 12.67
CA ALA A 84 -5.36 -1.39 13.53
C ALA A 84 -3.97 -1.88 13.99
N SER A 85 -2.99 -1.02 13.97
CA SER A 85 -1.56 -1.23 14.18
C SER A 85 -0.75 -1.65 12.96
N GLN A 86 -1.20 -2.56 12.12
CA GLN A 86 -0.41 -3.02 10.96
C GLN A 86 -0.05 -1.88 9.99
N PRO A 87 -1.01 -1.03 9.54
CA PRO A 87 -0.68 0.10 8.67
C PRO A 87 0.27 1.11 9.30
N TRP A 88 0.16 1.34 10.61
CA TRP A 88 1.10 2.18 11.34
C TRP A 88 2.50 1.57 11.39
N ARG A 89 2.60 0.32 11.83
CA ARG A 89 3.89 -0.37 12.00
C ARG A 89 4.64 -0.55 10.68
N ARG A 90 3.91 -0.89 9.60
CA ARG A 90 4.47 -1.32 8.32
C ARG A 90 4.40 -0.25 7.22
N SER A 91 4.29 1.01 7.61
CA SER A 91 4.31 2.12 6.64
C SER A 91 5.31 3.21 7.04
N HIS A 92 5.82 3.89 6.02
CA HIS A 92 6.70 5.06 6.19
C HIS A 92 5.95 6.30 6.69
N CYS A 93 4.62 6.35 6.56
CA CYS A 93 3.78 7.52 6.81
C CYS A 93 2.88 7.37 8.05
N ASN A 94 2.08 8.41 8.31
CA ASN A 94 1.02 8.37 9.30
C ASN A 94 -0.15 7.50 8.85
N ASN A 95 -1.00 7.11 9.80
CA ASN A 95 -2.17 6.30 9.54
C ASN A 95 -3.42 6.88 10.22
N VAL A 96 -4.52 6.90 9.49
CA VAL A 96 -5.86 7.13 10.00
C VAL A 96 -6.67 5.85 9.88
N ILE A 97 -7.29 5.44 10.96
CA ILE A 97 -8.14 4.26 11.02
C ILE A 97 -9.60 4.72 10.97
N TYR A 98 -10.40 4.10 10.10
CA TYR A 98 -11.85 4.26 10.13
C TYR A 98 -12.52 3.08 10.82
N THR A 99 -13.65 3.35 11.47
CA THR A 99 -14.45 2.34 12.17
C THR A 99 -15.64 1.89 11.31
N ASP A 100 -16.19 0.73 11.62
CA ASP A 100 -17.28 0.12 10.83
C ASP A 100 -18.70 0.46 11.38
N TRP A 101 -18.80 1.38 12.31
CA TRP A 101 -20.08 1.71 12.96
C TRP A 101 -21.08 2.40 12.04
N LYS A 102 -20.58 3.13 11.05
CA LYS A 102 -21.40 3.81 10.04
C LYS A 102 -20.86 3.49 8.65
N ARG A 103 -21.74 3.48 7.67
CA ARG A 103 -21.34 3.44 6.27
C ARG A 103 -20.47 4.65 5.94
N ASP A 104 -19.55 4.46 5.02
CA ASP A 104 -18.74 5.53 4.45
C ASP A 104 -17.77 6.23 5.43
N ASN A 105 -17.49 5.63 6.59
CA ASN A 105 -16.47 6.15 7.51
C ASN A 105 -15.09 6.22 6.85
N PHE A 106 -14.79 5.37 5.87
CA PHE A 106 -13.60 5.48 5.02
C PHE A 106 -13.51 6.85 4.33
N LEU A 107 -14.61 7.33 3.77
CA LEU A 107 -14.66 8.62 3.10
C LEU A 107 -14.56 9.79 4.09
N ARG A 108 -15.15 9.65 5.28
CA ARG A 108 -15.00 10.63 6.37
C ARG A 108 -13.55 10.72 6.84
N ALA A 109 -12.85 9.59 6.88
CA ALA A 109 -11.42 9.56 7.17
C ALA A 109 -10.59 10.30 6.10
N ILE A 110 -10.92 10.18 4.81
CA ILE A 110 -10.30 10.96 3.74
C ILE A 110 -10.47 12.46 4.00
N VAL A 111 -11.71 12.90 4.28
CA VAL A 111 -12.01 14.32 4.54
C VAL A 111 -11.25 14.87 5.76
N SER A 112 -11.07 14.05 6.81
CA SER A 112 -10.38 14.49 8.03
C SER A 112 -8.90 14.86 7.82
N ILE A 113 -8.25 14.26 6.80
CA ILE A 113 -6.83 14.51 6.50
C ILE A 113 -6.62 15.92 5.92
N ILE A 114 -7.61 16.43 5.18
CA ILE A 114 -7.51 17.67 4.43
C ILE A 114 -7.91 18.87 5.28
N GLY A 115 -8.82 18.68 6.24
CA GLY A 115 -9.51 19.77 6.92
C GLY A 115 -10.71 20.27 6.11
N ARG A 116 -11.53 21.12 6.76
CA ARG A 116 -12.78 21.62 6.16
C ARG A 116 -12.63 23.00 5.55
N ASP A 117 -11.58 23.72 5.89
CA ASP A 117 -11.47 25.17 5.61
C ASP A 117 -10.97 25.45 4.18
N ASP A 118 -10.24 24.52 3.56
CA ASP A 118 -9.77 24.67 2.18
C ASP A 118 -9.95 23.35 1.40
N PRO A 119 -11.17 23.08 0.90
CA PRO A 119 -11.45 21.85 0.17
C PRO A 119 -10.67 21.80 -1.16
N PRO A 120 -10.12 20.63 -1.54
CA PRO A 120 -9.36 20.48 -2.77
C PRO A 120 -10.24 20.76 -3.99
N LYS A 121 -9.71 21.53 -4.94
CA LYS A 121 -10.38 21.85 -6.21
C LYS A 121 -10.05 20.84 -7.31
N THR A 122 -8.89 20.18 -7.21
CA THR A 122 -8.45 19.21 -8.21
C THR A 122 -7.84 18.00 -7.51
N ILE A 123 -8.42 16.82 -7.77
CA ILE A 123 -8.04 15.56 -7.13
C ILE A 123 -7.57 14.55 -8.16
N GLY A 124 -6.36 14.03 -7.98
CA GLY A 124 -5.84 12.91 -8.75
C GLY A 124 -6.38 11.57 -8.21
N ILE A 125 -6.85 10.70 -9.08
CA ILE A 125 -7.34 9.36 -8.73
C ILE A 125 -6.84 8.31 -9.74
N GLU A 126 -6.99 7.06 -9.38
CA GLU A 126 -6.65 5.89 -10.21
C GLU A 126 -7.91 5.39 -10.93
N ASN A 127 -8.17 5.87 -12.16
CA ASN A 127 -9.34 5.44 -12.93
C ASN A 127 -9.33 3.95 -13.28
N ASP A 128 -8.17 3.32 -13.28
CA ASP A 128 -7.98 1.89 -13.50
C ASP A 128 -8.25 1.03 -12.25
N HIS A 129 -8.51 1.66 -11.10
CA HIS A 129 -8.75 0.96 -9.84
C HIS A 129 -9.98 1.45 -9.07
N VAL A 130 -10.27 2.74 -9.08
CA VAL A 130 -11.43 3.31 -8.36
C VAL A 130 -12.73 2.75 -8.92
N THR A 131 -13.56 2.16 -8.06
CA THR A 131 -14.89 1.68 -8.46
C THR A 131 -15.84 2.85 -8.73
N LEU A 132 -16.88 2.62 -9.53
CA LEU A 132 -17.91 3.63 -9.80
C LEU A 132 -18.57 4.10 -8.50
N ASP A 133 -18.91 3.19 -7.58
CA ASP A 133 -19.51 3.52 -6.27
C ASP A 133 -18.61 4.49 -5.47
N ILE A 134 -17.31 4.19 -5.36
CA ILE A 134 -16.37 5.10 -4.68
C ILE A 134 -16.27 6.44 -5.41
N LYS A 135 -16.25 6.43 -6.74
CA LYS A 135 -16.20 7.67 -7.53
C LYS A 135 -17.43 8.55 -7.32
N GLU A 136 -18.63 7.97 -7.32
CA GLU A 136 -19.87 8.69 -7.05
C GLU A 136 -19.90 9.30 -5.64
N LYS A 137 -19.47 8.54 -4.64
CA LYS A 137 -19.35 9.02 -3.26
C LYS A 137 -18.31 10.14 -3.12
N LEU A 138 -17.16 10.00 -3.76
CA LEU A 138 -16.16 11.08 -3.81
C LEU A 138 -16.70 12.34 -4.47
N ASN A 139 -17.45 12.22 -5.57
CA ASN A 139 -18.12 13.35 -6.22
C ASN A 139 -19.13 14.05 -5.28
N SER A 140 -19.85 13.27 -4.46
CA SER A 140 -20.81 13.84 -3.51
C SER A 140 -20.12 14.62 -2.39
N ILE A 141 -18.97 14.17 -1.93
CA ILE A 141 -18.21 14.78 -0.84
C ILE A 141 -17.42 15.99 -1.31
N PHE A 142 -16.76 15.85 -2.45
CA PHE A 142 -15.96 16.89 -3.09
C PHE A 142 -16.68 17.45 -4.31
N SER A 143 -17.90 17.98 -4.09
CA SER A 143 -18.83 18.38 -5.14
C SER A 143 -18.32 19.46 -6.09
N ILE A 144 -17.33 20.26 -5.66
CA ILE A 144 -16.68 21.30 -6.46
C ILE A 144 -15.37 20.85 -7.10
N ALA A 145 -14.88 19.64 -6.76
CA ALA A 145 -13.58 19.17 -7.21
C ALA A 145 -13.64 18.57 -8.62
N ILE A 146 -12.61 18.85 -9.39
CA ILE A 146 -12.36 18.20 -10.67
C ILE A 146 -11.46 16.98 -10.41
N PHE A 147 -11.91 15.80 -10.82
CA PHE A 147 -11.13 14.59 -10.71
C PHE A 147 -10.34 14.33 -11.99
N LYS A 148 -9.04 14.09 -11.85
CA LYS A 148 -8.13 13.77 -12.97
C LYS A 148 -7.56 12.36 -12.80
N ASP A 149 -7.51 11.62 -13.90
CA ASP A 149 -6.84 10.33 -13.93
C ASP A 149 -5.31 10.50 -13.93
N ILE A 150 -4.65 9.84 -12.98
CA ILE A 150 -3.19 9.81 -12.87
C ILE A 150 -2.59 8.40 -13.00
N SER A 151 -3.38 7.39 -13.33
CA SER A 151 -2.97 5.98 -13.41
C SER A 151 -1.71 5.79 -14.25
N LYS A 152 -1.64 6.42 -15.43
CA LYS A 152 -0.48 6.35 -16.31
C LYS A 152 0.80 6.95 -15.69
N HIS A 153 0.68 8.03 -14.92
CA HIS A 153 1.82 8.64 -14.25
C HIS A 153 2.36 7.73 -13.15
N LEU A 154 1.47 7.11 -12.36
CA LEU A 154 1.82 6.18 -11.30
C LEU A 154 2.50 4.92 -11.88
N MET A 155 1.93 4.35 -12.93
CA MET A 155 2.51 3.21 -13.63
C MET A 155 3.93 3.53 -14.15
N LYS A 156 4.11 4.68 -14.79
CA LYS A 156 5.41 5.11 -15.33
C LYS A 156 6.47 5.22 -14.23
N GLN A 157 6.11 5.71 -13.05
CA GLN A 157 7.05 5.79 -11.92
C GLN A 157 7.52 4.40 -11.44
N ARG A 158 6.62 3.41 -11.40
CA ARG A 158 6.94 2.03 -11.00
C ARG A 158 7.66 1.22 -12.08
N MET A 159 7.59 1.63 -13.34
CA MET A 159 8.29 0.92 -14.45
C MET A 159 9.80 1.05 -14.35
N ILE A 160 10.32 2.19 -13.91
CA ILE A 160 11.76 2.43 -13.81
C ILE A 160 12.17 2.17 -12.36
N LYS A 161 12.95 1.10 -12.16
CA LYS A 161 13.35 0.63 -10.83
C LYS A 161 14.53 1.41 -10.29
N SER A 162 14.53 1.67 -8.98
CA SER A 162 15.69 2.18 -8.27
C SER A 162 16.72 1.08 -7.99
N ASP A 163 17.93 1.47 -7.57
CA ASP A 163 18.97 0.49 -7.20
C ASP A 163 18.54 -0.37 -6.01
N GLU A 164 17.82 0.19 -5.03
CA GLU A 164 17.26 -0.56 -3.91
C GLU A 164 16.22 -1.57 -4.39
N GLU A 165 15.32 -1.19 -5.30
CA GLU A 165 14.34 -2.11 -5.90
C GLU A 165 15.03 -3.22 -6.70
N ILE A 166 16.04 -2.89 -7.49
CA ILE A 166 16.83 -3.87 -8.25
C ILE A 166 17.51 -4.87 -7.32
N SER A 167 18.07 -4.41 -6.21
CA SER A 167 18.71 -5.27 -5.21
C SER A 167 17.73 -6.29 -4.62
N ILE A 168 16.52 -5.84 -4.23
CA ILE A 168 15.48 -6.73 -3.70
C ILE A 168 14.98 -7.70 -4.77
N ILE A 169 14.76 -7.24 -6.00
CA ILE A 169 14.34 -8.11 -7.13
C ILE A 169 15.38 -9.20 -7.40
N LYS A 170 16.67 -8.85 -7.43
CA LYS A 170 17.75 -9.83 -7.62
C LYS A 170 17.77 -10.89 -6.51
N ASN A 171 17.61 -10.47 -5.25
CA ASN A 171 17.57 -11.41 -4.14
C ASN A 171 16.30 -12.27 -4.15
N GLY A 172 15.16 -11.69 -4.49
CA GLY A 172 13.92 -12.45 -4.70
C GLY A 172 14.04 -13.51 -5.78
N ALA A 173 14.66 -13.18 -6.92
CA ALA A 173 14.93 -14.14 -8.00
C ALA A 173 15.84 -15.30 -7.52
N ARG A 174 16.93 -14.97 -6.81
CA ARG A 174 17.81 -16.00 -6.21
C ARG A 174 17.06 -16.94 -5.26
N ILE A 175 16.17 -16.40 -4.44
CA ILE A 175 15.37 -17.21 -3.49
C ILE A 175 14.38 -18.09 -4.26
N ALA A 176 13.76 -17.57 -5.32
CA ALA A 176 12.88 -18.36 -6.18
C ALA A 176 13.63 -19.53 -6.86
N ASP A 177 14.85 -19.29 -7.34
CA ASP A 177 15.71 -20.34 -7.91
C ASP A 177 16.00 -21.47 -6.90
N LEU A 178 16.33 -21.12 -5.64
CA LEU A 178 16.52 -22.10 -4.56
C LEU A 178 15.24 -22.92 -4.28
N GLY A 179 14.08 -22.30 -4.35
CA GLY A 179 12.80 -23.00 -4.23
C GLY A 179 12.56 -23.96 -5.40
N ALA A 180 12.85 -23.52 -6.63
CA ALA A 180 12.72 -24.34 -7.83
C ALA A 180 13.67 -25.54 -7.80
N GLU A 181 14.92 -25.37 -7.38
CA GLU A 181 15.88 -26.47 -7.20
C GLU A 181 15.36 -27.49 -6.18
N GLU A 182 14.76 -27.05 -5.09
CA GLU A 182 14.20 -27.93 -4.06
C GLU A 182 12.98 -28.71 -4.58
N ILE A 183 12.11 -28.07 -5.35
CA ILE A 183 10.99 -28.71 -6.04
C ILE A 183 11.50 -29.86 -6.92
N VAL A 184 12.51 -29.61 -7.76
CA VAL A 184 13.06 -30.63 -8.66
C VAL A 184 13.58 -31.84 -7.89
N LYS A 185 14.22 -31.66 -6.73
CA LYS A 185 14.70 -32.77 -5.88
C LYS A 185 13.55 -33.61 -5.31
N HIS A 186 12.37 -33.05 -5.15
CA HIS A 186 11.21 -33.74 -4.57
C HIS A 186 10.26 -34.36 -5.61
N ILE A 187 10.51 -34.16 -6.91
CA ILE A 187 9.75 -34.84 -7.98
C ILE A 187 10.20 -36.30 -8.05
N LYS A 188 9.52 -37.16 -7.30
CA LYS A 188 9.81 -38.59 -7.21
C LYS A 188 8.52 -39.40 -7.18
N PRO A 189 8.51 -40.66 -7.65
CA PRO A 189 7.38 -41.54 -7.50
C PRO A 189 6.92 -41.66 -6.06
N GLY A 190 5.61 -41.51 -5.82
CA GLY A 190 4.98 -41.58 -4.48
C GLY A 190 4.86 -40.26 -3.76
N GLN A 191 5.42 -39.15 -4.26
CA GLN A 191 5.22 -37.82 -3.73
C GLN A 191 3.96 -37.18 -4.33
N SER A 192 3.16 -36.54 -3.52
CA SER A 192 2.02 -35.75 -3.98
C SER A 192 2.47 -34.35 -4.45
N GLU A 193 1.65 -33.71 -5.29
CA GLU A 193 1.87 -32.32 -5.71
C GLU A 193 1.99 -31.36 -4.51
N LEU A 194 1.19 -31.60 -3.46
CA LEU A 194 1.20 -30.81 -2.23
C LEU A 194 2.53 -30.91 -1.49
N GLU A 195 3.08 -32.13 -1.33
CA GLU A 195 4.38 -32.33 -0.68
C GLU A 195 5.52 -31.65 -1.43
N ILE A 196 5.49 -31.72 -2.76
CA ILE A 196 6.46 -31.03 -3.62
C ILE A 196 6.36 -29.51 -3.48
N ALA A 197 5.15 -28.97 -3.48
CA ALA A 197 4.90 -27.52 -3.31
C ALA A 197 5.35 -27.04 -1.92
N ILE A 198 5.04 -27.79 -0.85
CA ILE A 198 5.49 -27.49 0.52
C ILE A 198 7.01 -27.44 0.62
N ALA A 199 7.70 -28.41 0.01
CA ALA A 199 9.17 -28.44 0.04
C ALA A 199 9.79 -27.18 -0.58
N GLY A 200 9.32 -26.76 -1.74
CA GLY A 200 9.78 -25.53 -2.39
C GLY A 200 9.47 -24.28 -1.58
N ARG A 201 8.26 -24.18 -1.05
CA ARG A 201 7.84 -23.06 -0.19
C ARG A 201 8.67 -22.98 1.10
N ASP A 202 8.82 -24.08 1.83
CA ASP A 202 9.62 -24.14 3.06
C ASP A 202 11.08 -23.71 2.80
N LYS A 203 11.65 -24.13 1.69
CA LYS A 203 13.00 -23.72 1.28
C LYS A 203 13.10 -22.21 1.08
N MET A 204 12.14 -21.59 0.38
CA MET A 204 12.12 -20.14 0.16
C MET A 204 11.92 -19.36 1.45
N GLU A 205 10.98 -19.77 2.30
CA GLU A 205 10.68 -19.08 3.57
C GLU A 205 11.88 -19.11 4.53
N ARG A 206 12.56 -20.24 4.66
CA ARG A 206 13.79 -20.34 5.46
C ARG A 206 14.91 -19.45 4.94
N GLU A 207 15.05 -19.35 3.62
CA GLU A 207 16.05 -18.46 3.03
C GLU A 207 15.68 -16.98 3.19
N ILE A 208 14.38 -16.63 3.12
CA ILE A 208 13.89 -15.28 3.44
C ILE A 208 14.21 -14.93 4.89
N ALA A 209 13.89 -15.80 5.85
CA ALA A 209 14.18 -15.58 7.26
C ALA A 209 15.68 -15.38 7.53
N LYS A 210 16.54 -16.11 6.82
CA LYS A 210 17.99 -15.95 6.90
C LYS A 210 18.48 -14.65 6.28
N SER A 211 17.95 -14.27 5.11
CA SER A 211 18.38 -13.08 4.36
C SER A 211 17.84 -11.77 4.96
N TYR A 212 16.70 -11.83 5.61
CA TYR A 212 15.99 -10.70 6.18
C TYR A 212 15.53 -10.97 7.62
N PRO A 213 16.47 -11.16 8.57
CA PRO A 213 16.13 -11.55 9.96
C PRO A 213 15.28 -10.51 10.71
N ASP A 214 15.34 -9.24 10.29
CA ASP A 214 14.58 -8.14 10.89
C ASP A 214 13.22 -7.90 10.18
N ALA A 215 12.91 -8.63 9.12
CA ALA A 215 11.64 -8.48 8.43
C ALA A 215 10.51 -9.13 9.22
N GLU A 216 9.38 -8.45 9.32
CA GLU A 216 8.18 -9.06 9.88
C GLU A 216 7.60 -10.04 8.86
N TYR A 217 7.28 -11.25 9.34
CA TYR A 217 6.63 -12.27 8.52
C TYR A 217 5.22 -11.79 8.13
N MET A 218 4.92 -11.96 6.87
CA MET A 218 3.56 -11.84 6.33
C MET A 218 3.31 -13.05 5.45
N ASP A 219 2.27 -13.80 5.75
CA ASP A 219 1.93 -14.98 4.96
C ASP A 219 1.64 -14.58 3.51
N THR A 220 2.20 -15.35 2.59
CA THR A 220 1.95 -15.18 1.15
C THR A 220 0.87 -16.17 0.75
N TRP A 221 -0.22 -15.63 0.29
CA TRP A 221 -1.34 -16.39 -0.28
C TRP A 221 -0.99 -16.95 -1.66
#